data_55d080c0160d35673f611262ddeab394
#
_entry.id   55d080c0160d35673f611262ddeab394
#
_cell.length_a   1.000
_cell.length_b   1.000
_cell.length_c   1.000
_cell.angle_alpha   90.00
_cell.angle_beta   90.00
_cell.angle_gamma   90.00
#
_symmetry.space_group_name_H-M   'P 1'
#
loop_
_entity.id
_entity.type
_entity.pdbx_description
1 polymer ?
#
loop_
_entity_poly.entity_id
_entity_poly.type
_entity_poly.pdbx_seq_one_letter_code
_entity_poly.pdbx_strand_id
1 'polypeptide(L)'
;MLAEVAEYGVPRIHFGVGTGELLAPMAHAGADVIGVDWRVPLDEAVRRVGPGKAVQGNLDPTMLFAGDDVVDREIRRVVDDGDRAIAEGAVGHIFNLGHGVLPGTDPDVLTRAVDLIHRL
;
A
#
# COMPACT_ATOMS: atom_id res chain seq x y z
N MET A 1 -10.34 10.52 17.25
CA MET A 1 -10.85 10.22 15.88
C MET A 1 -10.74 8.72 15.56
N LEU A 2 -9.58 8.11 15.29
CA LEU A 2 -9.54 6.67 15.01
C LEU A 2 -10.04 5.79 16.15
N ALA A 3 -9.76 6.18 17.40
CA ALA A 3 -10.28 5.47 18.58
C ALA A 3 -11.80 5.56 18.71
N GLU A 4 -12.40 6.67 18.34
CA GLU A 4 -13.86 6.90 18.42
C GLU A 4 -14.63 6.02 17.43
N VAL A 5 -14.06 5.76 16.24
CA VAL A 5 -14.68 4.87 15.25
C VAL A 5 -14.40 3.38 15.51
N ALA A 6 -13.60 3.05 16.52
CA ALA A 6 -13.32 1.67 16.88
C ALA A 6 -14.58 0.91 17.36
N GLU A 7 -15.54 1.62 17.96
CA GLU A 7 -16.81 1.05 18.44
C GLU A 7 -17.68 0.44 17.32
N TYR A 8 -17.48 0.85 16.06
CA TYR A 8 -18.24 0.31 14.93
C TYR A 8 -17.73 -1.05 14.44
N GLY A 9 -16.62 -1.56 14.98
CA GLY A 9 -16.10 -2.91 14.67
C GLY A 9 -15.63 -3.11 13.23
N VAL A 10 -15.31 -2.02 12.52
CA VAL A 10 -14.80 -2.07 11.15
C VAL A 10 -13.29 -1.80 11.10
N PRO A 11 -12.53 -2.43 10.18
CA PRO A 11 -11.11 -2.13 10.01
C PRO A 11 -10.88 -0.66 9.64
N ARG A 12 -9.83 -0.07 10.21
CA ARG A 12 -9.46 1.33 10.01
C ARG A 12 -8.16 1.42 9.25
N ILE A 13 -8.21 2.12 8.12
CA ILE A 13 -7.03 2.37 7.30
C ILE A 13 -6.57 3.81 7.54
N HIS A 14 -5.29 3.99 7.88
CA HIS A 14 -4.68 5.32 8.03
C HIS A 14 -3.64 5.51 6.93
N PHE A 15 -3.87 6.48 6.06
CA PHE A 15 -2.99 6.82 4.94
C PHE A 15 -2.59 8.30 4.99
N GLY A 16 -1.38 8.59 4.54
CA GLY A 16 -0.89 9.94 4.30
C GLY A 16 0.22 9.95 3.27
N VAL A 17 0.26 10.98 2.44
CA VAL A 17 1.32 11.20 1.46
C VAL A 17 2.54 11.80 2.13
N GLY A 18 3.74 11.28 1.83
CA GLY A 18 4.98 11.77 2.42
C GLY A 18 5.13 11.44 3.92
N THR A 19 4.42 10.43 4.41
CA THR A 19 4.37 10.08 5.84
C THR A 19 5.37 8.99 6.25
N GLY A 20 6.41 8.73 5.46
CA GLY A 20 7.39 7.67 5.76
C GLY A 20 7.98 7.72 7.16
N GLU A 21 8.27 8.93 7.68
CA GLU A 21 8.78 9.13 9.04
C GLU A 21 7.68 9.10 10.12
N LEU A 22 6.41 9.08 9.73
CA LEU A 22 5.25 9.08 10.62
C LEU A 22 4.56 7.72 10.72
N LEU A 23 5.06 6.68 10.05
CA LEU A 23 4.42 5.36 9.99
C LEU A 23 4.24 4.75 11.39
N ALA A 24 5.23 4.86 12.26
CA ALA A 24 5.12 4.37 13.64
C ALA A 24 4.06 5.14 14.46
N PRO A 25 4.06 6.49 14.50
CA PRO A 25 2.95 7.24 15.11
C PRO A 25 1.57 6.92 14.53
N MET A 26 1.47 6.72 13.20
CA MET A 26 0.21 6.34 12.55
C MET A 26 -0.30 4.99 13.04
N ALA A 27 0.60 4.01 13.21
CA ALA A 27 0.26 2.70 13.77
C ALA A 27 -0.24 2.81 15.22
N HIS A 28 0.42 3.63 16.05
CA HIS A 28 0.00 3.87 17.44
C HIS A 28 -1.31 4.64 17.57
N ALA A 29 -1.72 5.39 16.54
CA ALA A 29 -3.00 6.11 16.55
C ALA A 29 -4.24 5.18 16.48
N GLY A 30 -4.06 3.86 16.37
CA GLY A 30 -5.12 2.87 16.44
C GLY A 30 -5.63 2.39 15.09
N ALA A 31 -4.86 2.56 14.00
CA ALA A 31 -5.19 1.96 12.71
C ALA A 31 -4.95 0.44 12.72
N ASP A 32 -5.74 -0.28 11.96
CA ASP A 32 -5.60 -1.71 11.70
C ASP A 32 -4.74 -1.96 10.45
N VAL A 33 -4.81 -1.03 9.51
CA VAL A 33 -4.05 -1.03 8.25
C VAL A 33 -3.31 0.30 8.12
N ILE A 34 -2.03 0.23 7.76
CA ILE A 34 -1.22 1.42 7.47
C ILE A 34 -1.07 1.54 5.95
N GLY A 35 -1.64 2.60 5.40
CA GLY A 35 -1.41 2.98 4.00
C GLY A 35 -0.03 3.61 3.83
N VAL A 36 0.73 3.08 2.90
CA VAL A 36 2.12 3.50 2.63
C VAL A 36 2.17 4.16 1.26
N ASP A 37 2.78 5.33 1.18
CA ASP A 37 3.00 5.96 -0.10
C ASP A 37 4.16 5.28 -0.87
N TRP A 38 4.28 5.56 -2.16
CA TRP A 38 5.22 4.88 -3.05
C TRP A 38 6.71 5.13 -2.73
N ARG A 39 7.03 6.09 -1.85
CA ARG A 39 8.42 6.47 -1.52
C ARG A 39 9.11 5.51 -0.57
N VAL A 40 8.35 4.69 0.17
CA VAL A 40 8.90 3.75 1.15
C VAL A 40 8.53 2.33 0.72
N PRO A 41 9.49 1.41 0.51
CA PRO A 41 9.20 0.00 0.27
C PRO A 41 8.37 -0.61 1.39
N LEU A 42 7.47 -1.56 1.08
CA LEU A 42 6.53 -2.10 2.06
C LEU A 42 7.21 -2.87 3.20
N ASP A 43 8.28 -3.61 2.92
CA ASP A 43 9.08 -4.30 3.93
C ASP A 43 9.75 -3.31 4.89
N GLU A 44 10.29 -2.20 4.40
CA GLU A 44 10.83 -1.13 5.24
C GLU A 44 9.72 -0.44 6.05
N ALA A 45 8.54 -0.25 5.45
CA ALA A 45 7.41 0.32 6.17
C ALA A 45 7.02 -0.55 7.38
N VAL A 46 7.01 -1.88 7.24
CA VAL A 46 6.70 -2.80 8.34
C VAL A 46 7.74 -2.73 9.46
N ARG A 47 9.02 -2.56 9.15
CA ARG A 47 10.06 -2.35 10.18
C ARG A 47 9.79 -1.10 11.01
N ARG A 48 9.24 -0.04 10.40
CA ARG A 48 8.88 1.21 11.10
C ARG A 48 7.57 1.10 11.87
N VAL A 49 6.57 0.42 11.30
CA VAL A 49 5.23 0.21 11.88
C VAL A 49 5.27 -0.76 13.06
N GLY A 50 6.11 -1.79 12.97
CA GLY A 50 6.10 -2.94 13.86
C GLY A 50 5.10 -4.02 13.42
N PRO A 51 5.18 -5.22 14.02
CA PRO A 51 4.36 -6.36 13.63
C PRO A 51 2.88 -6.19 14.02
N GLY A 52 2.01 -6.99 13.40
CA GLY A 52 0.60 -7.11 13.79
C GLY A 52 -0.34 -6.13 13.11
N LYS A 53 0.13 -5.33 12.16
CA LYS A 53 -0.69 -4.48 11.29
C LYS A 53 -0.65 -4.98 9.85
N ALA A 54 -1.74 -4.75 9.10
CA ALA A 54 -1.67 -4.89 7.66
C ALA A 54 -1.05 -3.62 7.03
N VAL A 55 -0.48 -3.76 5.84
CA VAL A 55 -0.01 -2.63 5.03
C VAL A 55 -0.81 -2.53 3.74
N GLN A 56 -1.03 -1.31 3.28
CA GLN A 56 -1.71 -1.03 2.00
C GLN A 56 -0.83 -0.15 1.12
N GLY A 57 -0.71 -0.54 -0.13
CA GLY A 57 0.03 0.24 -1.13
C GLY A 57 0.82 -0.68 -2.06
N ASN A 58 1.85 -0.21 -2.76
CA ASN A 58 2.19 1.21 -2.87
C ASN A 58 2.82 1.51 -4.25
N LEU A 59 2.14 1.05 -5.31
CA LEU A 59 2.61 1.34 -6.67
C LEU A 59 2.65 2.85 -6.92
N ASP A 60 3.77 3.36 -7.44
CA ASP A 60 3.85 4.75 -7.88
C ASP A 60 2.86 4.98 -9.05
N PRO A 61 1.87 5.88 -8.91
CA PRO A 61 0.88 6.11 -9.95
C PRO A 61 1.47 6.64 -11.25
N THR A 62 2.68 7.21 -11.24
CA THR A 62 3.35 7.67 -12.47
C THR A 62 3.80 6.50 -13.35
N MET A 63 4.00 5.31 -12.78
CA MET A 63 4.35 4.11 -13.54
C MET A 63 3.27 3.70 -14.54
N LEU A 64 1.99 4.07 -14.27
CA LEU A 64 0.87 3.78 -15.17
C LEU A 64 0.98 4.46 -16.54
N PHE A 65 1.89 5.44 -16.69
CA PHE A 65 2.18 6.13 -17.95
C PHE A 65 3.43 5.61 -18.65
N ALA A 66 4.15 4.67 -18.07
CA ALA A 66 5.48 4.26 -18.54
C ALA A 66 5.47 3.09 -19.55
N GLY A 67 4.28 2.63 -19.94
CA GLY A 67 4.08 1.48 -20.83
C GLY A 67 4.00 0.15 -20.11
N ASP A 68 3.42 -0.82 -20.79
CA ASP A 68 2.97 -2.10 -20.22
C ASP A 68 4.06 -2.89 -19.51
N ASP A 69 5.24 -3.00 -20.13
CA ASP A 69 6.36 -3.76 -19.55
C ASP A 69 6.85 -3.17 -18.22
N VAL A 70 6.80 -1.83 -18.12
CA VAL A 70 7.19 -1.13 -16.87
C VAL A 70 6.12 -1.35 -15.81
N VAL A 71 4.85 -1.19 -16.17
CA VAL A 71 3.71 -1.43 -15.26
C VAL A 71 3.77 -2.84 -14.69
N ASP A 72 3.94 -3.85 -15.55
CA ASP A 72 3.99 -5.26 -15.14
C ASP A 72 5.16 -5.54 -14.19
N ARG A 73 6.33 -5.00 -14.49
CA ARG A 73 7.51 -5.14 -13.62
C ARG A 73 7.28 -4.50 -12.25
N GLU A 74 6.73 -3.29 -12.23
CA GLU A 74 6.51 -2.55 -10.98
C GLU A 74 5.39 -3.18 -10.14
N ILE A 75 4.34 -3.73 -10.76
CA ILE A 75 3.31 -4.50 -10.04
C ILE A 75 3.95 -5.70 -9.35
N ARG A 76 4.75 -6.49 -10.07
CA ARG A 76 5.44 -7.65 -9.48
C ARG A 76 6.36 -7.24 -8.34
N ARG A 77 7.11 -6.15 -8.49
CA ARG A 77 7.96 -5.60 -7.42
C ARG A 77 7.14 -5.28 -6.16
N VAL A 78 5.99 -4.62 -6.31
CA VAL A 78 5.14 -4.27 -5.15
C VAL A 78 4.53 -5.51 -4.49
N VAL A 79 4.16 -6.52 -5.28
CA VAL A 79 3.68 -7.81 -4.73
C VAL A 79 4.81 -8.49 -3.94
N ASP A 80 6.01 -8.57 -4.51
CA ASP A 80 7.18 -9.14 -3.83
C ASP A 80 7.55 -8.35 -2.55
N ASP A 81 7.43 -7.01 -2.57
CA ASP A 81 7.62 -6.16 -1.38
C ASP A 81 6.56 -6.48 -0.31
N GLY A 82 5.32 -6.73 -0.73
CA GLY A 82 4.22 -7.14 0.14
C GLY A 82 4.48 -8.49 0.80
N ASP A 83 4.96 -9.48 0.05
CA ASP A 83 5.32 -10.79 0.58
C ASP A 83 6.46 -10.69 1.60
N ARG A 84 7.47 -9.86 1.32
CA ARG A 84 8.54 -9.58 2.30
C ARG A 84 7.99 -8.88 3.54
N ALA A 85 7.06 -7.93 3.38
CA ALA A 85 6.41 -7.26 4.51
C ALA A 85 5.65 -8.26 5.40
N ILE A 86 4.97 -9.26 4.83
CA ILE A 86 4.31 -10.33 5.57
C ILE A 86 5.33 -11.18 6.31
N ALA A 87 6.44 -11.54 5.67
CA ALA A 87 7.52 -12.30 6.30
C ALA A 87 8.17 -11.53 7.47
N GLU A 88 8.14 -10.20 7.45
CA GLU A 88 8.64 -9.31 8.51
C GLU A 88 7.60 -9.00 9.61
N GLY A 89 6.39 -9.53 9.52
CA GLY A 89 5.39 -9.47 10.59
C GLY A 89 4.12 -8.68 10.27
N ALA A 90 3.92 -8.21 9.06
CA ALA A 90 2.61 -7.71 8.63
C ALA A 90 1.59 -8.85 8.61
N VAL A 91 0.35 -8.56 9.01
CA VAL A 91 -0.72 -9.57 8.99
C VAL A 91 -1.38 -9.72 7.62
N GLY A 92 -1.02 -8.88 6.65
CA GLY A 92 -1.49 -8.95 5.27
C GLY A 92 -1.05 -7.73 4.47
N HIS A 93 -1.21 -7.84 3.15
CA HIS A 93 -0.95 -6.77 2.20
C HIS A 93 -2.21 -6.51 1.35
N ILE A 94 -2.60 -5.25 1.25
CA ILE A 94 -3.65 -4.78 0.34
C ILE A 94 -2.95 -4.01 -0.79
N PHE A 95 -2.93 -4.57 -1.99
CA PHE A 95 -2.35 -3.86 -3.13
C PHE A 95 -3.15 -2.59 -3.44
N ASN A 96 -2.46 -1.48 -3.60
CA ASN A 96 -3.04 -0.20 -3.97
C ASN A 96 -1.98 0.67 -4.65
N LEU A 97 -2.40 1.79 -5.23
CA LEU A 97 -1.47 2.85 -5.59
C LEU A 97 -0.95 3.54 -4.31
N GLY A 98 0.28 4.01 -4.36
CA GLY A 98 0.89 4.76 -3.24
C GLY A 98 0.49 6.23 -3.18
N HIS A 99 -0.46 6.62 -4.02
CA HIS A 99 -1.09 7.95 -4.08
C HIS A 99 -2.38 7.85 -4.89
N GLY A 100 -3.15 8.92 -4.99
CA GLY A 100 -4.33 8.98 -5.86
C GLY A 100 -3.97 8.83 -7.34
N VAL A 101 -4.90 8.30 -8.12
CA VAL A 101 -4.79 8.23 -9.58
C VAL A 101 -4.58 9.63 -10.16
N LEU A 102 -3.62 9.76 -11.08
CA LEU A 102 -3.34 11.03 -11.75
C LEU A 102 -4.37 11.30 -12.86
N PRO A 103 -4.72 12.58 -13.10
CA PRO A 103 -5.51 12.95 -14.26
C PRO A 103 -4.87 12.43 -15.56
N GLY A 104 -5.69 11.89 -16.46
CA GLY A 104 -5.23 11.33 -17.74
C GLY A 104 -4.72 9.89 -17.67
N THR A 105 -4.78 9.24 -16.51
CA THR A 105 -4.52 7.79 -16.42
C THR A 105 -5.57 7.03 -17.24
N ASP A 106 -5.10 6.17 -18.15
CA ASP A 106 -5.96 5.32 -18.95
C ASP A 106 -6.63 4.25 -18.07
N PRO A 107 -7.97 4.17 -18.03
CA PRO A 107 -8.68 3.14 -17.27
C PRO A 107 -8.33 1.70 -17.67
N ASP A 108 -7.97 1.48 -18.93
CA ASP A 108 -7.62 0.14 -19.42
C ASP A 108 -6.32 -0.36 -18.79
N VAL A 109 -5.37 0.55 -18.49
CA VAL A 109 -4.14 0.20 -17.76
C VAL A 109 -4.46 -0.25 -16.34
N LEU A 110 -5.41 0.40 -15.67
CA LEU A 110 -5.86 0.00 -14.33
C LEU A 110 -6.55 -1.37 -14.36
N THR A 111 -7.44 -1.62 -15.32
CA THR A 111 -8.10 -2.90 -15.50
C THR A 111 -7.08 -4.02 -15.70
N ARG A 112 -6.11 -3.81 -16.59
CA ARG A 112 -5.03 -4.77 -16.83
C ARG A 112 -4.15 -4.99 -15.58
N ALA A 113 -3.87 -3.95 -14.82
CA ALA A 113 -3.12 -4.05 -13.57
C ALA A 113 -3.86 -4.93 -12.55
N VAL A 114 -5.16 -4.74 -12.36
CA VAL A 114 -6.00 -5.59 -11.49
C VAL A 114 -5.97 -7.05 -11.95
N ASP A 115 -6.15 -7.29 -13.25
CA ASP A 115 -6.11 -8.64 -13.82
C ASP A 115 -4.74 -9.32 -13.61
N LEU A 116 -3.65 -8.58 -13.70
CA LEU A 116 -2.31 -9.11 -13.44
C LEU A 116 -2.14 -9.46 -11.96
N ILE A 117 -2.50 -8.57 -11.06
CA ILE A 117 -2.37 -8.77 -9.60
C ILE A 117 -3.13 -10.03 -9.16
N HIS A 118 -4.34 -10.26 -9.70
CA HIS A 118 -5.15 -11.43 -9.36
C HIS A 118 -4.60 -12.75 -9.89
N ARG A 119 -3.59 -12.71 -10.78
CA ARG A 119 -2.92 -13.91 -11.31
C ARG A 119 -1.57 -14.21 -10.64
N LEU A 120 -1.08 -13.31 -9.80
CA LEU A 120 0.15 -13.46 -9.03
C LEU A 120 -0.11 -14.13 -7.70
#